data_7292f41ef420ff16b0b0936fd5c915c7
#
_entry.id   7292f41ef420ff16b0b0936fd5c915c7
#
_cell.length_a   1.000
_cell.length_b   1.000
_cell.length_c   1.000
_cell.angle_alpha   90.00
_cell.angle_beta   90.00
_cell.angle_gamma   90.00
#
_symmetry.space_group_name_H-M   'P 1'
#
loop_
_entity.id
_entity.type
_entity.pdbx_description
1 polymer ?
#
loop_
_entity_poly.entity_id
_entity_poly.type
_entity_poly.pdbx_seq_one_letter_code
_entity_poly.pdbx_strand_id
1 'polypeptide(L)'
;TQDGKYWLHAGSTNRMATKEELSRLFQQAGLVHFDTSPVASTNISDIDLKAVDHYYRSYYEIDFINLPEDEQRNLLINTDILIEHESNWRVSVGGLLMFGKQPQRYLPQSSIMFAVFKGDDITDDLIDKKEISGTATELIDKAVSLSQLYIPKPSTIEGNQRKEVIHIPPKVLREAVVNAVMHRDYSIGIRKIQLHIYSNRIEITSPGTLANKLTMEKIRYGNSAPRNIFLVKYLDNLRYFDGLGRGIPMMLKALGERIRFEHVGELFRLTLYFSQQD
;
A
#
# COMPACT_ATOMS: atom_id res chain seq x y z
N THR A 1 -11.99 10.27 -28.31
CA THR A 1 -13.26 10.86 -27.86
C THR A 1 -14.02 11.40 -29.08
N GLN A 2 -15.26 10.99 -29.27
CA GLN A 2 -16.15 11.58 -30.24
C GLN A 2 -17.35 12.08 -29.43
N ASP A 3 -17.70 13.35 -29.57
CA ASP A 3 -18.82 14.03 -28.88
C ASP A 3 -18.80 13.88 -27.33
N GLY A 4 -17.66 14.01 -26.69
CA GLY A 4 -17.53 13.87 -25.24
C GLY A 4 -17.73 12.44 -24.72
N LYS A 5 -17.88 11.46 -25.59
CA LYS A 5 -18.01 10.04 -25.24
C LYS A 5 -16.67 9.32 -25.38
N TYR A 6 -16.40 8.43 -24.42
CA TYR A 6 -15.21 7.60 -24.41
C TYR A 6 -15.56 6.18 -24.85
N TRP A 7 -14.80 5.67 -25.80
CA TRP A 7 -14.99 4.32 -26.37
C TRP A 7 -13.82 3.43 -25.97
N LEU A 8 -14.14 2.22 -25.55
CA LEU A 8 -13.15 1.18 -25.28
C LEU A 8 -13.20 0.15 -26.40
N HIS A 9 -12.02 -0.29 -26.82
CA HIS A 9 -11.87 -1.41 -27.74
C HIS A 9 -11.90 -2.72 -26.92
N ALA A 10 -12.98 -3.49 -27.07
CA ALA A 10 -13.17 -4.75 -26.37
C ALA A 10 -13.26 -5.89 -27.42
N GLY A 11 -12.15 -6.60 -27.63
CA GLY A 11 -12.07 -7.63 -28.68
C GLY A 11 -12.21 -7.02 -30.08
N SER A 12 -13.22 -7.40 -30.83
CA SER A 12 -13.49 -6.90 -32.19
C SER A 12 -14.47 -5.72 -32.25
N THR A 13 -14.95 -5.23 -31.10
CA THR A 13 -16.00 -4.20 -31.05
C THR A 13 -15.58 -3.00 -30.21
N ASN A 14 -16.07 -1.82 -30.62
CA ASN A 14 -15.98 -0.60 -29.82
C ASN A 14 -17.27 -0.45 -29.01
N ARG A 15 -17.17 -0.27 -27.71
CA ARG A 15 -18.29 0.05 -26.83
C ARG A 15 -18.01 1.28 -26.00
N MET A 16 -19.06 1.94 -25.55
CA MET A 16 -18.94 3.09 -24.66
C MET A 16 -18.38 2.62 -23.30
N ALA A 17 -17.40 3.35 -22.78
CA ALA A 17 -16.83 3.10 -21.46
C ALA A 17 -17.86 3.40 -20.37
N THR A 18 -17.93 2.57 -19.32
CA THR A 18 -18.69 2.88 -18.12
C THR A 18 -17.99 3.98 -17.30
N LYS A 19 -18.70 4.57 -16.32
CA LYS A 19 -18.11 5.59 -15.43
C LYS A 19 -16.93 5.01 -14.63
N GLU A 20 -17.05 3.76 -14.20
CA GLU A 20 -16.02 3.04 -13.45
C GLU A 20 -14.79 2.79 -14.30
N GLU A 21 -14.97 2.38 -15.55
CA GLU A 21 -13.87 2.17 -16.49
C GLU A 21 -13.15 3.47 -16.83
N LEU A 22 -13.90 4.56 -17.01
CA LEU A 22 -13.30 5.90 -17.21
C LEU A 22 -12.51 6.35 -15.98
N SER A 23 -13.07 6.20 -14.80
CA SER A 23 -12.38 6.52 -13.55
C SER A 23 -11.06 5.77 -13.45
N ARG A 24 -11.06 4.46 -13.73
CA ARG A 24 -9.83 3.63 -13.76
C ARG A 24 -8.82 4.10 -14.80
N LEU A 25 -9.27 4.44 -16.00
CA LEU A 25 -8.38 4.98 -17.05
C LEU A 25 -7.72 6.29 -16.63
N PHE A 26 -8.48 7.19 -16.02
CA PHE A 26 -7.95 8.46 -15.53
C PHE A 26 -6.98 8.25 -14.35
N GLN A 27 -7.26 7.32 -13.45
CA GLN A 27 -6.34 6.93 -12.39
C GLN A 27 -5.04 6.31 -12.94
N GLN A 28 -5.16 5.41 -13.94
CA GLN A 28 -3.99 4.81 -14.59
C GLN A 28 -3.16 5.84 -15.35
N ALA A 29 -3.79 6.88 -15.88
CA ALA A 29 -3.12 8.00 -16.53
C ALA A 29 -2.55 9.03 -15.53
N GLY A 30 -2.81 8.89 -14.22
CA GLY A 30 -2.39 9.84 -13.19
C GLY A 30 -3.15 11.17 -13.24
N LEU A 31 -4.33 11.22 -13.85
CA LEU A 31 -5.17 12.39 -13.93
C LEU A 31 -6.14 12.53 -12.75
N VAL A 32 -6.44 11.41 -12.09
CA VAL A 32 -7.30 11.34 -10.91
C VAL A 32 -6.63 10.42 -9.89
N HIS A 33 -6.59 10.84 -8.64
CA HIS A 33 -6.06 10.06 -7.53
C HIS A 33 -7.20 9.64 -6.61
N PHE A 34 -7.41 8.32 -6.47
CA PHE A 34 -8.53 7.80 -5.69
C PHE A 34 -8.41 8.11 -4.20
N ASP A 35 -7.19 8.21 -3.68
CA ASP A 35 -6.94 8.53 -2.28
C ASP A 35 -7.33 9.96 -1.88
N THR A 36 -7.51 10.88 -2.83
CA THR A 36 -8.08 12.21 -2.60
C THR A 36 -9.60 12.27 -2.82
N SER A 37 -10.26 11.16 -3.12
CA SER A 37 -11.72 11.12 -3.30
C SER A 37 -12.46 11.14 -1.96
N PRO A 38 -13.63 11.84 -1.85
CA PRO A 38 -14.44 11.84 -0.63
C PRO A 38 -15.12 10.49 -0.41
N VAL A 39 -15.27 10.08 0.85
CA VAL A 39 -16.04 8.91 1.25
C VAL A 39 -17.39 9.34 1.77
N ALA A 40 -18.46 9.09 1.02
CA ALA A 40 -19.79 9.71 1.17
C ALA A 40 -20.41 9.58 2.58
N SER A 41 -20.16 8.48 3.28
CA SER A 41 -20.77 8.19 4.59
C SER A 41 -19.95 8.67 5.78
N THR A 42 -18.92 9.52 5.57
CA THR A 42 -18.00 9.96 6.62
C THR A 42 -18.19 11.41 7.03
N ASN A 43 -17.66 11.75 8.18
CA ASN A 43 -17.53 13.10 8.68
C ASN A 43 -16.30 13.23 9.61
N ILE A 44 -16.03 14.41 10.15
CA ILE A 44 -14.86 14.67 11.00
C ILE A 44 -14.78 13.77 12.24
N SER A 45 -15.91 13.27 12.77
CA SER A 45 -15.92 12.39 13.93
C SER A 45 -15.32 11.00 13.67
N ASP A 46 -15.15 10.62 12.40
CA ASP A 46 -14.52 9.37 11.97
C ASP A 46 -12.99 9.44 11.99
N ILE A 47 -12.43 10.65 12.19
CA ILE A 47 -10.99 10.92 12.29
C ILE A 47 -10.54 10.89 13.75
N ASP A 48 -9.38 10.32 13.99
CA ASP A 48 -8.65 10.46 15.25
C ASP A 48 -7.88 11.79 15.28
N LEU A 49 -8.48 12.80 15.88
CA LEU A 49 -7.86 14.13 15.97
C LEU A 49 -6.57 14.14 16.80
N LYS A 50 -6.34 13.15 17.67
CA LYS A 50 -5.06 13.02 18.38
C LYS A 50 -3.95 12.55 17.44
N ALA A 51 -4.26 11.63 16.54
CA ALA A 51 -3.32 11.21 15.50
C ALA A 51 -3.01 12.36 14.53
N VAL A 52 -4.03 13.15 14.17
CA VAL A 52 -3.84 14.37 13.37
C VAL A 52 -2.95 15.38 14.11
N ASP A 53 -3.23 15.67 15.39
CA ASP A 53 -2.41 16.57 16.20
C ASP A 53 -0.96 16.11 16.27
N HIS A 54 -0.74 14.82 16.54
CA HIS A 54 0.61 14.24 16.54
C HIS A 54 1.36 14.48 15.23
N TYR A 55 0.67 14.28 14.08
CA TYR A 55 1.24 14.53 12.76
C TYR A 55 1.58 16.01 12.57
N TYR A 56 0.65 16.93 12.89
CA TYR A 56 0.86 18.36 12.71
C TYR A 56 1.97 18.91 13.63
N ARG A 57 2.07 18.44 14.87
CA ARG A 57 3.17 18.79 15.78
C ARG A 57 4.51 18.28 15.25
N SER A 58 4.55 17.02 14.80
CA SER A 58 5.80 16.38 14.39
C SER A 58 6.36 16.92 13.08
N TYR A 59 5.49 17.36 12.17
CA TYR A 59 5.91 17.74 10.83
C TYR A 59 5.82 19.26 10.57
N TYR A 60 4.77 19.90 11.07
CA TYR A 60 4.53 21.33 10.84
C TYR A 60 4.81 22.20 12.08
N GLU A 61 5.14 21.61 13.22
CA GLU A 61 5.30 22.30 14.51
C GLU A 61 4.04 23.07 14.95
N ILE A 62 2.84 22.60 14.53
CA ILE A 62 1.53 23.18 14.83
C ILE A 62 0.88 22.39 15.95
N ASP A 63 0.42 23.10 16.99
CA ASP A 63 -0.41 22.57 18.07
C ASP A 63 -1.87 22.52 17.62
N PHE A 64 -2.19 21.52 16.80
CA PHE A 64 -3.46 21.43 16.09
C PHE A 64 -4.68 21.36 17.02
N ILE A 65 -4.61 20.59 18.09
CA ILE A 65 -5.76 20.36 18.98
C ILE A 65 -6.17 21.60 19.77
N ASN A 66 -5.26 22.56 19.96
CA ASN A 66 -5.50 23.81 20.68
C ASN A 66 -5.86 24.98 19.76
N LEU A 67 -5.94 24.76 18.44
CA LEU A 67 -6.45 25.78 17.51
C LEU A 67 -7.97 25.93 17.61
N PRO A 68 -8.53 27.11 17.23
CA PRO A 68 -9.97 27.27 17.04
C PRO A 68 -10.54 26.24 16.03
N GLU A 69 -11.79 25.82 16.21
CA GLU A 69 -12.42 24.75 15.39
C GLU A 69 -12.44 25.09 13.88
N ASP A 70 -12.62 26.36 13.52
CA ASP A 70 -12.57 26.83 12.15
C ASP A 70 -11.17 26.72 11.54
N GLU A 71 -10.12 27.02 12.30
CA GLU A 71 -8.73 26.86 11.87
C GLU A 71 -8.36 25.38 11.75
N GLN A 72 -8.78 24.52 12.69
CA GLN A 72 -8.61 23.08 12.59
C GLN A 72 -9.25 22.57 11.30
N ARG A 73 -10.50 22.97 11.02
CA ARG A 73 -11.22 22.58 9.81
C ARG A 73 -10.50 23.05 8.54
N ASN A 74 -10.07 24.30 8.49
CA ASN A 74 -9.33 24.84 7.36
C ASN A 74 -8.03 24.09 7.10
N LEU A 75 -7.29 23.69 8.14
CA LEU A 75 -6.09 22.87 7.98
C LEU A 75 -6.42 21.48 7.39
N LEU A 76 -7.50 20.85 7.88
CA LEU A 76 -7.93 19.55 7.35
C LEU A 76 -8.36 19.62 5.88
N ILE A 77 -8.98 20.74 5.45
CA ILE A 77 -9.36 21.00 4.07
C ILE A 77 -8.11 21.24 3.21
N ASN A 78 -7.22 22.13 3.65
CA ASN A 78 -6.01 22.49 2.90
C ASN A 78 -5.01 21.34 2.74
N THR A 79 -5.17 20.29 3.52
CA THR A 79 -4.34 19.09 3.46
C THR A 79 -5.06 17.86 2.89
N ASP A 80 -6.21 18.07 2.27
CA ASP A 80 -7.03 17.04 1.62
C ASP A 80 -7.53 15.91 2.56
N ILE A 81 -7.48 16.12 3.88
CA ILE A 81 -8.07 15.20 4.86
C ILE A 81 -9.60 15.30 4.79
N LEU A 82 -10.14 16.53 4.71
CA LEU A 82 -11.54 16.80 4.45
C LEU A 82 -11.74 17.34 3.03
N ILE A 83 -12.76 16.83 2.36
CA ILE A 83 -13.12 17.21 0.99
C ILE A 83 -14.58 17.62 0.98
N GLU A 84 -14.90 18.72 0.28
CA GLU A 84 -16.29 19.10 0.05
C GLU A 84 -16.94 18.15 -0.96
N HIS A 85 -18.09 17.61 -0.58
CA HIS A 85 -18.90 16.74 -1.43
C HIS A 85 -20.40 17.01 -1.17
N GLU A 86 -21.14 17.42 -2.20
CA GLU A 86 -22.57 17.74 -2.11
C GLU A 86 -22.89 18.69 -0.94
N SER A 87 -22.14 19.79 -0.84
CA SER A 87 -22.24 20.80 0.23
C SER A 87 -22.00 20.28 1.65
N ASN A 88 -21.37 19.11 1.79
CA ASN A 88 -20.95 18.54 3.07
C ASN A 88 -19.45 18.26 3.07
N TRP A 89 -18.86 18.35 4.25
CA TRP A 89 -17.48 17.93 4.45
C TRP A 89 -17.40 16.43 4.68
N ARG A 90 -16.64 15.74 3.86
CA ARG A 90 -16.40 14.30 3.94
C ARG A 90 -14.91 14.03 4.13
N VAL A 91 -14.59 12.91 4.77
CA VAL A 91 -13.20 12.47 4.88
C VAL A 91 -12.77 11.87 3.54
N SER A 92 -11.58 12.22 3.09
CA SER A 92 -10.99 11.59 1.91
C SER A 92 -10.60 10.14 2.18
N VAL A 93 -10.46 9.33 1.13
CA VAL A 93 -9.93 7.96 1.25
C VAL A 93 -8.57 7.97 1.94
N GLY A 94 -7.65 8.86 1.54
CA GLY A 94 -6.34 9.01 2.16
C GLY A 94 -6.44 9.47 3.62
N GLY A 95 -7.32 10.41 3.93
CA GLY A 95 -7.58 10.87 5.29
C GLY A 95 -8.04 9.73 6.21
N LEU A 96 -8.96 8.87 5.72
CA LEU A 96 -9.36 7.66 6.46
C LEU A 96 -8.21 6.68 6.64
N LEU A 97 -7.44 6.43 5.57
CA LEU A 97 -6.31 5.49 5.63
C LEU A 97 -5.22 5.93 6.58
N MET A 98 -5.00 7.24 6.74
CA MET A 98 -3.96 7.77 7.63
C MET A 98 -4.46 8.06 9.05
N PHE A 99 -5.67 8.57 9.19
CA PHE A 99 -6.17 9.13 10.47
C PHE A 99 -7.53 8.60 10.88
N GLY A 100 -8.14 7.67 10.13
CA GLY A 100 -9.45 7.12 10.46
C GLY A 100 -9.40 6.28 11.74
N LYS A 101 -10.41 6.42 12.62
CA LYS A 101 -10.57 5.58 13.81
C LYS A 101 -10.81 4.11 13.44
N GLN A 102 -11.55 3.86 12.37
CA GLN A 102 -11.89 2.55 11.86
C GLN A 102 -11.92 2.57 10.32
N PRO A 103 -10.76 2.65 9.64
CA PRO A 103 -10.72 2.78 8.18
C PRO A 103 -11.46 1.66 7.46
N GLN A 104 -11.35 0.41 7.93
CA GLN A 104 -11.93 -0.78 7.30
C GLN A 104 -13.46 -0.83 7.40
N ARG A 105 -14.09 -0.03 8.25
CA ARG A 105 -15.55 0.13 8.26
C ARG A 105 -16.06 0.74 6.94
N TYR A 106 -15.31 1.66 6.38
CA TYR A 106 -15.63 2.39 5.16
C TYR A 106 -14.89 1.85 3.93
N LEU A 107 -13.70 1.30 4.16
CA LEU A 107 -12.80 0.76 3.15
C LEU A 107 -12.39 -0.68 3.53
N PRO A 108 -13.31 -1.66 3.51
CA PRO A 108 -13.05 -3.03 3.98
C PRO A 108 -11.91 -3.70 3.23
N GLN A 109 -11.65 -3.28 1.99
CA GLN A 109 -10.55 -3.77 1.18
C GLN A 109 -9.17 -3.26 1.62
N SER A 110 -9.07 -2.27 2.50
CA SER A 110 -7.81 -1.65 2.90
C SER A 110 -6.99 -2.46 3.92
N SER A 111 -7.50 -3.59 4.41
CA SER A 111 -6.78 -4.48 5.31
C SER A 111 -5.76 -5.37 4.58
N ILE A 112 -4.89 -6.04 5.36
CA ILE A 112 -3.93 -7.05 4.86
C ILE A 112 -4.36 -8.42 5.37
N MET A 113 -4.52 -9.39 4.44
CA MET A 113 -4.68 -10.80 4.77
C MET A 113 -3.29 -11.43 4.96
N PHE A 114 -2.96 -11.73 6.20
CA PHE A 114 -1.72 -12.37 6.59
C PHE A 114 -1.95 -13.88 6.73
N ALA A 115 -1.09 -14.70 6.13
CA ALA A 115 -1.12 -16.16 6.29
C ALA A 115 0.28 -16.74 6.32
N VAL A 116 0.47 -17.82 7.09
CA VAL A 116 1.72 -18.57 7.20
C VAL A 116 1.44 -20.03 6.91
N PHE A 117 2.15 -20.60 5.94
CA PHE A 117 2.02 -21.98 5.49
C PHE A 117 3.23 -22.80 5.96
N LYS A 118 3.01 -24.09 6.27
CA LYS A 118 4.05 -25.01 6.72
C LYS A 118 5.04 -25.39 5.60
N GLY A 119 4.52 -25.50 4.38
CA GLY A 119 5.28 -25.87 3.18
C GLY A 119 5.50 -24.69 2.24
N ASP A 120 5.66 -24.98 0.98
CA ASP A 120 5.94 -23.99 -0.09
C ASP A 120 4.76 -23.76 -1.04
N ASP A 121 3.62 -24.41 -0.80
CA ASP A 121 2.39 -24.24 -1.58
C ASP A 121 1.23 -23.72 -0.73
N ILE A 122 0.28 -23.03 -1.37
CA ILE A 122 -0.92 -22.47 -0.73
C ILE A 122 -1.88 -23.56 -0.23
N THR A 123 -1.74 -24.78 -0.72
CA THR A 123 -2.52 -25.95 -0.29
C THR A 123 -1.94 -26.65 0.93
N ASP A 124 -0.74 -26.27 1.37
CA ASP A 124 -0.11 -26.82 2.56
C ASP A 124 -0.82 -26.38 3.86
N ASP A 125 -0.53 -27.09 4.95
CA ASP A 125 -1.10 -26.79 6.26
C ASP A 125 -0.87 -25.34 6.66
N LEU A 126 -1.94 -24.70 7.13
CA LEU A 126 -1.93 -23.32 7.60
C LEU A 126 -1.44 -23.29 9.06
N ILE A 127 -0.35 -22.56 9.32
CA ILE A 127 0.21 -22.34 10.67
C ILE A 127 -0.52 -21.18 11.36
N ASP A 128 -0.70 -20.05 10.65
CA ASP A 128 -1.36 -18.85 11.18
C ASP A 128 -2.11 -18.11 10.07
N LYS A 129 -3.22 -17.45 10.44
CA LYS A 129 -3.99 -16.60 9.55
C LYS A 129 -4.62 -15.47 10.33
N LYS A 130 -4.38 -14.24 9.88
CA LYS A 130 -4.93 -13.03 10.52
C LYS A 130 -5.34 -12.00 9.48
N GLU A 131 -6.35 -11.24 9.80
CA GLU A 131 -6.63 -9.99 9.12
C GLU A 131 -6.01 -8.84 9.92
N ILE A 132 -5.09 -8.11 9.29
CA ILE A 132 -4.45 -6.94 9.88
C ILE A 132 -5.26 -5.72 9.47
N SER A 133 -5.78 -5.00 10.45
CA SER A 133 -6.60 -3.81 10.29
C SER A 133 -6.01 -2.61 11.04
N GLY A 134 -6.41 -1.41 10.63
CA GLY A 134 -5.96 -0.13 11.19
C GLY A 134 -5.62 0.88 10.11
N THR A 135 -4.93 1.96 10.49
CA THR A 135 -4.40 2.96 9.58
C THR A 135 -3.26 2.42 8.71
N ALA A 136 -2.85 3.15 7.69
CA ALA A 136 -1.76 2.71 6.80
C ALA A 136 -0.45 2.45 7.57
N THR A 137 -0.13 3.31 8.53
CA THR A 137 1.06 3.15 9.40
C THR A 137 0.94 1.91 10.29
N GLU A 138 -0.21 1.70 10.91
CA GLU A 138 -0.48 0.51 11.72
C GLU A 138 -0.45 -0.79 10.91
N LEU A 139 -0.99 -0.77 9.68
CA LEU A 139 -0.92 -1.91 8.78
C LEU A 139 0.52 -2.29 8.47
N ILE A 140 1.37 -1.29 8.14
CA ILE A 140 2.78 -1.50 7.84
C ILE A 140 3.51 -2.06 9.06
N ASP A 141 3.37 -1.43 10.22
CA ASP A 141 4.11 -1.81 11.42
C ASP A 141 3.69 -3.19 11.95
N LYS A 142 2.37 -3.47 11.97
CA LYS A 142 1.83 -4.79 12.36
C LYS A 142 2.26 -5.88 11.38
N ALA A 143 2.20 -5.64 10.06
CA ALA A 143 2.57 -6.63 9.05
C ALA A 143 4.07 -6.97 9.12
N VAL A 144 4.93 -5.97 9.27
CA VAL A 144 6.39 -6.17 9.44
C VAL A 144 6.68 -6.94 10.72
N SER A 145 6.09 -6.53 11.84
CA SER A 145 6.31 -7.17 13.14
C SER A 145 5.85 -8.64 13.15
N LEU A 146 4.66 -8.92 12.61
CA LEU A 146 4.16 -10.29 12.50
C LEU A 146 5.03 -11.14 11.58
N SER A 147 5.46 -10.61 10.43
CA SER A 147 6.31 -11.35 9.51
C SER A 147 7.64 -11.75 10.14
N GLN A 148 8.24 -10.87 10.95
CA GLN A 148 9.51 -11.14 11.64
C GLN A 148 9.44 -12.32 12.64
N LEU A 149 8.25 -12.69 13.12
CA LEU A 149 8.07 -13.85 14.00
C LEU A 149 8.25 -15.19 13.26
N TYR A 150 7.96 -15.20 11.95
CA TYR A 150 7.91 -16.41 11.14
C TYR A 150 9.07 -16.52 10.13
N ILE A 151 9.81 -15.43 9.89
CA ILE A 151 11.00 -15.46 9.03
C ILE A 151 12.09 -16.27 9.73
N PRO A 152 12.71 -17.26 9.04
CA PRO A 152 13.81 -18.02 9.59
C PRO A 152 14.93 -17.09 10.07
N LYS A 153 15.35 -17.25 11.32
CA LYS A 153 16.51 -16.54 11.86
C LYS A 153 17.78 -17.23 11.35
N PRO A 154 18.86 -16.47 11.04
CA PRO A 154 20.13 -17.09 10.68
C PRO A 154 20.55 -18.02 11.80
N SER A 155 20.64 -19.32 11.52
CA SER A 155 21.12 -20.28 12.51
C SER A 155 22.63 -20.11 12.66
N THR A 156 23.10 -20.01 13.90
CA THR A 156 24.49 -20.23 14.29
C THR A 156 24.92 -21.63 13.87
N ILE A 157 26.19 -21.75 13.54
CA ILE A 157 26.90 -22.96 13.07
C ILE A 157 26.51 -24.20 13.90
N GLU A 158 25.79 -25.15 13.29
CA GLU A 158 25.69 -26.52 13.79
C GLU A 158 26.60 -27.42 12.94
N GLY A 159 27.74 -27.77 13.49
CA GLY A 159 28.70 -28.67 12.86
C GLY A 159 29.50 -28.07 11.69
N ASN A 160 30.24 -28.90 10.96
CA ASN A 160 31.12 -28.51 9.86
C ASN A 160 30.43 -28.14 8.54
N GLN A 161 29.10 -28.01 8.50
CA GLN A 161 28.37 -27.55 7.32
C GLN A 161 27.65 -26.24 7.60
N ARG A 162 28.11 -25.18 6.95
CA ARG A 162 27.50 -23.86 6.94
C ARG A 162 26.26 -23.89 6.05
N LYS A 163 25.07 -24.12 6.62
CA LYS A 163 23.83 -23.78 5.91
C LYS A 163 23.66 -22.27 6.00
N GLU A 164 23.94 -21.56 4.91
CA GLU A 164 23.64 -20.15 4.77
C GLU A 164 22.12 -19.96 4.73
N VAL A 165 21.52 -19.78 5.90
CA VAL A 165 20.14 -19.25 5.97
C VAL A 165 20.28 -17.75 5.70
N ILE A 166 20.02 -17.36 4.47
CA ILE A 166 20.17 -15.98 4.06
C ILE A 166 18.93 -15.20 4.51
N HIS A 167 19.15 -14.35 5.49
CA HIS A 167 18.15 -13.50 6.12
C HIS A 167 17.59 -12.47 5.15
N ILE A 168 16.26 -12.22 5.19
CA ILE A 168 15.66 -11.03 4.59
C ILE A 168 15.90 -9.86 5.55
N PRO A 169 16.68 -8.83 5.14
CA PRO A 169 16.94 -7.70 6.02
C PRO A 169 15.63 -7.00 6.42
N PRO A 170 15.44 -6.60 7.69
CA PRO A 170 14.22 -5.92 8.14
C PRO A 170 13.85 -4.71 7.30
N LYS A 171 14.84 -3.98 6.79
CA LYS A 171 14.63 -2.83 5.90
C LYS A 171 14.00 -3.24 4.56
N VAL A 172 14.39 -4.39 3.99
CA VAL A 172 13.82 -4.92 2.75
C VAL A 172 12.36 -5.32 2.96
N LEU A 173 12.07 -6.03 4.03
CA LEU A 173 10.69 -6.42 4.37
C LEU A 173 9.80 -5.19 4.58
N ARG A 174 10.29 -4.20 5.35
CA ARG A 174 9.55 -2.96 5.58
C ARG A 174 9.25 -2.23 4.27
N GLU A 175 10.24 -2.07 3.41
CA GLU A 175 10.08 -1.44 2.10
C GLU A 175 9.05 -2.18 1.23
N ALA A 176 9.09 -3.52 1.23
CA ALA A 176 8.15 -4.35 0.48
C ALA A 176 6.70 -4.13 0.96
N VAL A 177 6.48 -4.06 2.28
CA VAL A 177 5.15 -3.81 2.86
C VAL A 177 4.70 -2.38 2.62
N VAL A 178 5.58 -1.39 2.80
CA VAL A 178 5.30 0.03 2.51
C VAL A 178 4.85 0.18 1.06
N ASN A 179 5.59 -0.38 0.10
CA ASN A 179 5.25 -0.32 -1.32
C ASN A 179 3.89 -0.97 -1.60
N ALA A 180 3.58 -2.10 -0.97
CA ALA A 180 2.30 -2.78 -1.16
C ALA A 180 1.11 -1.93 -0.67
N VAL A 181 1.24 -1.23 0.46
CA VAL A 181 0.22 -0.32 1.00
C VAL A 181 0.15 0.97 0.19
N MET A 182 1.29 1.60 -0.08
CA MET A 182 1.38 2.90 -0.75
C MET A 182 0.89 2.86 -2.20
N HIS A 183 1.17 1.77 -2.93
CA HIS A 183 0.84 1.64 -4.36
C HIS A 183 -0.40 0.79 -4.64
N ARG A 184 -1.10 0.30 -3.60
CA ARG A 184 -2.36 -0.42 -3.77
C ARG A 184 -3.36 0.42 -4.56
N ASP A 185 -4.11 -0.22 -5.46
CA ASP A 185 -5.28 0.41 -6.08
C ASP A 185 -6.50 0.30 -5.15
N TYR A 186 -6.77 1.36 -4.40
CA TYR A 186 -7.86 1.41 -3.43
C TYR A 186 -9.25 1.46 -4.08
N SER A 187 -9.35 1.72 -5.38
CA SER A 187 -10.61 1.63 -6.13
C SER A 187 -11.08 0.18 -6.36
N ILE A 188 -10.17 -0.80 -6.21
CA ILE A 188 -10.49 -2.23 -6.29
C ILE A 188 -11.05 -2.68 -4.94
N GLY A 189 -12.38 -2.72 -4.83
CA GLY A 189 -13.10 -2.98 -3.56
C GLY A 189 -13.13 -4.44 -3.11
N ILE A 190 -12.89 -5.41 -4.01
CA ILE A 190 -13.13 -6.83 -3.76
C ILE A 190 -11.91 -7.62 -3.26
N ARG A 191 -10.72 -7.05 -3.29
CA ARG A 191 -9.46 -7.75 -2.97
C ARG A 191 -8.65 -6.96 -1.96
N LYS A 192 -8.08 -7.67 -0.98
CA LYS A 192 -7.15 -7.15 0.03
C LYS A 192 -5.71 -7.38 -0.40
N ILE A 193 -4.76 -6.67 0.21
CA ILE A 193 -3.35 -7.06 0.13
C ILE A 193 -3.22 -8.43 0.78
N GLN A 194 -2.47 -9.33 0.16
CA GLN A 194 -2.12 -10.65 0.71
C GLN A 194 -0.64 -10.65 1.06
N LEU A 195 -0.32 -11.03 2.29
CA LEU A 195 1.04 -11.26 2.76
C LEU A 195 1.11 -12.72 3.22
N HIS A 196 1.71 -13.56 2.40
CA HIS A 196 1.84 -14.99 2.63
C HIS A 196 3.30 -15.34 2.91
N ILE A 197 3.52 -16.10 3.97
CA ILE A 197 4.84 -16.64 4.33
C ILE A 197 4.80 -18.15 4.14
N TYR A 198 5.69 -18.63 3.29
CA TYR A 198 5.92 -20.04 3.01
C TYR A 198 7.23 -20.50 3.67
N SER A 199 7.53 -21.80 3.62
CA SER A 199 8.78 -22.36 4.16
C SER A 199 10.04 -21.79 3.48
N ASN A 200 9.94 -21.34 2.22
CA ASN A 200 11.06 -20.90 1.39
C ASN A 200 11.02 -19.43 0.96
N ARG A 201 9.89 -18.71 1.16
CA ARG A 201 9.70 -17.34 0.66
C ARG A 201 8.60 -16.56 1.37
N ILE A 202 8.58 -15.27 1.13
CA ILE A 202 7.45 -14.37 1.41
C ILE A 202 6.87 -13.90 0.08
N GLU A 203 5.55 -13.93 -0.05
CA GLU A 203 4.82 -13.32 -1.17
C GLU A 203 3.95 -12.17 -0.65
N ILE A 204 4.10 -11.00 -1.27
CA ILE A 204 3.23 -9.85 -1.03
C ILE A 204 2.52 -9.53 -2.33
N THR A 205 1.20 -9.72 -2.34
CA THR A 205 0.35 -9.46 -3.52
C THR A 205 -0.56 -8.28 -3.23
N SER A 206 -0.41 -7.22 -4.02
CA SER A 206 -1.20 -5.99 -3.90
C SER A 206 -2.11 -5.81 -5.11
N PRO A 207 -3.40 -5.46 -4.93
CA PRO A 207 -4.29 -5.11 -6.02
C PRO A 207 -3.84 -3.85 -6.75
N GLY A 208 -3.80 -3.92 -8.08
CA GLY A 208 -3.38 -2.87 -8.99
C GLY A 208 -2.19 -3.28 -9.85
N THR A 209 -2.11 -2.68 -11.03
CA THR A 209 -0.96 -2.80 -11.94
C THR A 209 0.00 -1.64 -11.73
N LEU A 210 1.18 -1.65 -12.35
CA LEU A 210 2.05 -0.48 -12.35
C LEU A 210 1.34 0.72 -12.98
N ALA A 211 1.40 1.87 -12.31
CA ALA A 211 0.75 3.09 -12.77
C ALA A 211 1.57 3.81 -13.87
N ASN A 212 0.92 4.67 -14.65
CA ASN A 212 1.55 5.66 -15.53
C ASN A 212 2.60 5.07 -16.51
N LYS A 213 2.30 3.94 -17.15
CA LYS A 213 3.19 3.27 -18.11
C LYS A 213 4.56 2.88 -17.52
N LEU A 214 4.64 2.70 -16.21
CA LEU A 214 5.80 2.10 -15.59
C LEU A 214 5.95 0.64 -16.07
N THR A 215 7.18 0.24 -16.29
CA THR A 215 7.53 -1.15 -16.62
C THR A 215 8.36 -1.75 -15.50
N MET A 216 8.46 -3.08 -15.45
CA MET A 216 9.33 -3.78 -14.51
C MET A 216 10.78 -3.31 -14.60
N GLU A 217 11.24 -3.00 -15.80
CA GLU A 217 12.57 -2.44 -16.03
C GLU A 217 12.72 -1.07 -15.38
N LYS A 218 11.79 -0.15 -15.64
CA LYS A 218 11.84 1.22 -15.08
C LYS A 218 11.85 1.25 -13.57
N ILE A 219 11.04 0.42 -12.89
CA ILE A 219 11.02 0.38 -11.43
C ILE A 219 12.34 -0.13 -10.83
N ARG A 220 13.06 -1.03 -11.53
CA ARG A 220 14.40 -1.50 -11.12
C ARG A 220 15.44 -0.38 -11.08
N TYR A 221 15.27 0.66 -11.89
CA TYR A 221 16.10 1.86 -11.89
C TYR A 221 15.61 2.97 -10.95
N GLY A 222 14.61 2.68 -10.10
CA GLY A 222 14.08 3.65 -9.14
C GLY A 222 13.05 4.61 -9.71
N ASN A 223 12.55 4.40 -10.93
CA ASN A 223 11.44 5.19 -11.44
C ASN A 223 10.18 4.87 -10.64
N SER A 224 9.52 5.91 -10.16
CA SER A 224 8.28 5.82 -9.41
C SER A 224 7.20 6.69 -10.04
N ALA A 225 5.98 6.21 -10.04
CA ALA A 225 4.80 6.98 -10.40
C ALA A 225 3.71 6.66 -9.34
N PRO A 226 3.54 7.54 -8.35
CA PRO A 226 2.63 7.29 -7.27
C PRO A 226 1.18 7.26 -7.76
N ARG A 227 0.44 6.21 -7.38
CA ARG A 227 -1.00 6.11 -7.59
C ARG A 227 -1.75 6.92 -6.54
N ASN A 228 -1.28 6.88 -5.30
CA ASN A 228 -1.89 7.47 -4.13
C ASN A 228 -1.00 8.61 -3.63
N ILE A 229 -1.21 9.82 -4.17
CA ILE A 229 -0.37 10.99 -3.87
C ILE A 229 -0.53 11.46 -2.43
N PHE A 230 -1.73 11.31 -1.86
CA PHE A 230 -1.99 11.61 -0.45
C PHE A 230 -1.15 10.71 0.44
N LEU A 231 -1.24 9.38 0.26
CA LEU A 231 -0.48 8.42 1.07
C LEU A 231 1.03 8.63 0.94
N VAL A 232 1.52 8.87 -0.28
CA VAL A 232 2.94 9.14 -0.52
C VAL A 232 3.40 10.35 0.29
N LYS A 233 2.69 11.49 0.21
CA LYS A 233 3.01 12.71 0.95
C LYS A 233 3.08 12.46 2.47
N TYR A 234 2.07 11.80 3.02
CA TYR A 234 1.99 11.60 4.48
C TYR A 234 2.97 10.55 5.00
N LEU A 235 3.18 9.45 4.27
CA LEU A 235 4.14 8.42 4.66
C LEU A 235 5.59 8.89 4.52
N ASP A 236 5.89 9.76 3.54
CA ASP A 236 7.20 10.42 3.40
C ASP A 236 7.47 11.35 4.58
N ASN A 237 6.51 12.22 4.90
CA ASN A 237 6.58 13.13 6.05
C ASN A 237 6.82 12.38 7.37
N LEU A 238 6.23 11.20 7.53
CA LEU A 238 6.43 10.31 8.69
C LEU A 238 7.68 9.43 8.57
N ARG A 239 8.49 9.59 7.52
CA ARG A 239 9.74 8.86 7.27
C ARG A 239 9.55 7.33 7.16
N TYR A 240 8.42 6.90 6.61
CA TYR A 240 8.19 5.47 6.31
C TYR A 240 8.99 5.02 5.08
N PHE A 241 9.34 5.94 4.19
CA PHE A 241 10.25 5.77 3.05
C PHE A 241 10.97 7.10 2.77
N ASP A 242 11.88 7.15 1.79
CA ASP A 242 12.71 8.34 1.56
C ASP A 242 12.33 9.19 0.34
N GLY A 243 11.27 8.83 -0.37
CA GLY A 243 10.77 9.57 -1.54
C GLY A 243 11.71 9.63 -2.76
N LEU A 244 12.94 9.11 -2.63
CA LEU A 244 14.00 9.22 -3.65
C LEU A 244 14.00 8.08 -4.69
N GLY A 245 13.00 7.19 -4.67
CA GLY A 245 12.92 6.04 -5.57
C GLY A 245 13.98 4.95 -5.32
N ARG A 246 14.68 4.99 -4.18
CA ARG A 246 15.76 4.05 -3.84
C ARG A 246 15.30 2.71 -3.28
N GLY A 247 14.01 2.56 -2.96
CA GLY A 247 13.46 1.38 -2.29
C GLY A 247 13.71 0.09 -3.07
N ILE A 248 13.22 0.02 -4.31
CA ILE A 248 13.41 -1.16 -5.17
C ILE A 248 14.88 -1.41 -5.51
N PRO A 249 15.71 -0.41 -5.93
CA PRO A 249 17.14 -0.60 -6.09
C PRO A 249 17.84 -1.13 -4.83
N MET A 250 17.46 -0.66 -3.64
CA MET A 250 18.00 -1.15 -2.37
C MET A 250 17.63 -2.61 -2.12
N MET A 251 16.37 -2.99 -2.36
CA MET A 251 15.93 -4.38 -2.25
C MET A 251 16.67 -5.31 -3.21
N LEU A 252 16.83 -4.89 -4.48
CA LEU A 252 17.59 -5.63 -5.49
C LEU A 252 19.07 -5.78 -5.10
N LYS A 253 19.70 -4.71 -4.58
CA LYS A 253 21.08 -4.78 -4.10
C LYS A 253 21.24 -5.75 -2.92
N ALA A 254 20.26 -5.81 -2.03
CA ALA A 254 20.31 -6.65 -0.84
C ALA A 254 20.03 -8.13 -1.12
N LEU A 255 19.13 -8.44 -2.08
CA LEU A 255 18.65 -9.79 -2.33
C LEU A 255 19.12 -10.40 -3.66
N GLY A 256 19.54 -9.58 -4.64
CA GLY A 256 19.94 -10.06 -5.97
C GLY A 256 18.81 -10.84 -6.66
N GLU A 257 19.09 -12.09 -7.05
CA GLU A 257 18.13 -12.97 -7.73
C GLU A 257 17.03 -13.53 -6.82
N ARG A 258 17.15 -13.32 -5.49
CA ARG A 258 16.14 -13.75 -4.50
C ARG A 258 14.92 -12.85 -4.42
N ILE A 259 14.81 -11.85 -5.29
CA ILE A 259 13.63 -10.98 -5.39
C ILE A 259 13.01 -11.10 -6.77
N ARG A 260 11.70 -11.29 -6.81
CA ARG A 260 10.94 -11.39 -8.05
C ARG A 260 9.75 -10.45 -8.02
N PHE A 261 9.49 -9.79 -9.13
CA PHE A 261 8.33 -8.92 -9.36
C PHE A 261 7.52 -9.48 -10.52
N GLU A 262 6.21 -9.63 -10.33
CA GLU A 262 5.33 -10.21 -11.33
C GLU A 262 4.00 -9.47 -11.42
N HIS A 263 3.42 -9.43 -12.63
CA HIS A 263 2.02 -9.12 -12.83
C HIS A 263 1.21 -10.41 -12.96
N VAL A 264 0.18 -10.56 -12.12
CA VAL A 264 -0.75 -11.68 -12.17
C VAL A 264 -2.15 -11.12 -12.39
N GLY A 265 -2.52 -10.90 -13.65
CA GLY A 265 -3.72 -10.17 -14.03
C GLY A 265 -3.67 -8.72 -13.54
N GLU A 266 -4.66 -8.31 -12.74
CA GLU A 266 -4.72 -6.97 -12.12
C GLU A 266 -3.97 -6.87 -10.78
N LEU A 267 -3.11 -7.82 -10.46
CA LEU A 267 -2.35 -7.86 -9.21
C LEU A 267 -0.86 -7.67 -9.48
N PHE A 268 -0.21 -6.99 -8.57
CA PHE A 268 1.25 -6.91 -8.51
C PHE A 268 1.74 -7.79 -7.36
N ARG A 269 2.61 -8.76 -7.69
CA ARG A 269 3.21 -9.69 -6.72
C ARG A 269 4.70 -9.40 -6.58
N LEU A 270 5.14 -9.31 -5.34
CA LEU A 270 6.53 -9.28 -4.93
C LEU A 270 6.84 -10.57 -4.15
N THR A 271 7.87 -11.30 -4.58
CA THR A 271 8.36 -12.52 -3.92
C THR A 271 9.77 -12.30 -3.39
N LEU A 272 9.99 -12.63 -2.13
CA LEU A 272 11.28 -12.55 -1.43
C LEU A 272 11.67 -13.97 -0.99
N TYR A 273 12.68 -14.58 -1.61
CA TYR A 273 13.14 -15.92 -1.29
C TYR A 273 14.14 -15.92 -0.12
N PHE A 274 14.06 -16.92 0.75
CA PHE A 274 14.97 -17.09 1.89
C PHE A 274 16.35 -17.61 1.49
N SER A 275 16.43 -18.36 0.39
CA SER A 275 17.69 -18.87 -0.22
C SER A 275 17.70 -18.60 -1.72
N GLN A 276 18.86 -18.77 -2.37
CA GLN A 276 18.90 -18.79 -3.83
C GLN A 276 18.04 -19.95 -4.35
N GLN A 277 17.40 -19.74 -5.47
CA GLN A 277 16.70 -20.78 -6.22
C GLN A 277 17.71 -21.42 -7.17
N ASP A 278 17.84 -22.73 -7.09
CA ASP A 278 18.68 -23.54 -8.00
C ASP A 278 18.15 -23.48 -9.45
#